data_190c319d65aded3b9cf78bc2292a94cf
#
_entry.id   190c319d65aded3b9cf78bc2292a94cf
#
_cell.length_a   1.000
_cell.length_b   1.000
_cell.length_c   1.000
_cell.angle_alpha   90.00
_cell.angle_beta   90.00
_cell.angle_gamma   90.00
#
_symmetry.space_group_name_H-M   'P 1'
#
loop_
_entity.id
_entity.type
_entity.pdbx_description
1 polymer ?
#
loop_
_entity_poly.entity_id
_entity_poly.type
_entity_poly.pdbx_seq_one_letter_code
_entity_poly.pdbx_strand_id
1 'polypeptide(L)'
;RDDIMAKLTEEMKDFISSNLAWVATIGKDGHVDLGPKMSTFVIDDTHIGYHERTAGQMYRNLLDGSELVIAVANLEQKRGYRFRGNVTLHSDDAIYDEQVAVAEHNGTKKPMTIPVLEITEIQDLTPGATAGKTIVKD
;
A
#
# COMPACT_ATOMS: atom_id res chain seq x y z
N ARG A 1 -22.12 5.05 -11.45
CA ARG A 1 -20.95 5.15 -10.57
C ARG A 1 -19.70 4.48 -11.14
N ASP A 2 -19.83 3.89 -12.30
CA ASP A 2 -18.68 3.23 -12.94
C ASP A 2 -17.59 4.22 -13.32
N ASP A 3 -17.92 5.49 -13.45
CA ASP A 3 -16.98 6.54 -13.78
C ASP A 3 -16.29 7.13 -12.55
N ILE A 4 -16.70 6.73 -11.34
CA ILE A 4 -16.11 7.21 -10.09
C ILE A 4 -15.34 6.06 -9.46
N MET A 5 -14.07 5.94 -9.84
CA MET A 5 -13.19 4.91 -9.29
C MET A 5 -11.95 5.56 -8.70
N ALA A 6 -11.51 5.02 -7.57
CA ALA A 6 -10.29 5.47 -6.93
C ALA A 6 -9.08 4.96 -7.69
N LYS A 7 -8.72 5.66 -8.74
CA LYS A 7 -7.62 5.27 -9.64
C LYS A 7 -6.39 6.12 -9.42
N LEU A 8 -5.25 5.46 -9.43
CA LEU A 8 -3.95 6.14 -9.42
C LEU A 8 -3.74 6.85 -10.75
N THR A 9 -3.31 8.11 -10.68
CA THR A 9 -2.78 8.81 -11.86
C THR A 9 -1.36 8.33 -12.10
N GLU A 10 -0.81 8.60 -13.29
CA GLU A 10 0.59 8.28 -13.58
C GLU A 10 1.54 8.99 -12.61
N GLU A 11 1.22 10.22 -12.24
CA GLU A 11 2.00 10.96 -11.25
C GLU A 11 2.01 10.26 -9.89
N MET A 12 0.86 9.76 -9.44
CA MET A 12 0.78 9.00 -8.18
C MET A 12 1.58 7.71 -8.25
N LYS A 13 1.53 6.99 -9.37
CA LYS A 13 2.30 5.75 -9.56
C LYS A 13 3.80 6.03 -9.48
N ASP A 14 4.26 7.07 -10.14
CA ASP A 14 5.66 7.47 -10.09
C ASP A 14 6.06 7.88 -8.67
N PHE A 15 5.19 8.58 -7.97
CA PHE A 15 5.43 9.02 -6.60
C PHE A 15 5.57 7.83 -5.65
N ILE A 16 4.71 6.84 -5.77
CA ILE A 16 4.77 5.60 -4.97
C ILE A 16 6.08 4.86 -5.27
N SER A 17 6.47 4.78 -6.54
CA SER A 17 7.67 4.05 -6.96
C SER A 17 8.97 4.74 -6.55
N SER A 18 8.93 6.05 -6.30
CA SER A 18 10.12 6.86 -6.03
C SER A 18 10.30 7.20 -4.55
N ASN A 19 9.36 6.88 -3.70
CA ASN A 19 9.38 7.27 -2.30
C ASN A 19 9.08 6.10 -1.38
N LEU A 20 9.50 6.25 -0.12
CA LEU A 20 9.24 5.24 0.89
C LEU A 20 7.78 5.25 1.30
N ALA A 21 7.13 4.09 1.25
CA ALA A 21 5.78 3.92 1.73
C ALA A 21 5.77 3.45 3.19
N TRP A 22 4.82 3.96 3.95
CA TRP A 22 4.55 3.53 5.31
C TRP A 22 3.17 2.89 5.34
N VAL A 23 3.05 1.77 6.05
CA VAL A 23 1.80 1.04 6.15
C VAL A 23 1.36 0.96 7.60
N ALA A 24 0.04 0.95 7.82
CA ALA A 24 -0.54 0.84 9.14
C ALA A 24 -1.64 -0.21 9.15
N THR A 25 -1.71 -0.94 10.25
CA THR A 25 -2.77 -1.90 10.55
C THR A 25 -3.18 -1.71 12.01
N ILE A 26 -4.31 -2.29 12.39
CA ILE A 26 -4.80 -2.22 13.76
C ILE A 26 -5.09 -3.62 14.27
N GLY A 27 -4.63 -3.93 15.48
CA GLY A 27 -4.88 -5.19 16.13
C GLY A 27 -6.28 -5.26 16.74
N LYS A 28 -6.71 -6.47 17.07
CA LYS A 28 -7.98 -6.70 17.75
C LYS A 28 -8.07 -5.99 19.10
N ASP A 29 -6.92 -5.76 19.73
CA ASP A 29 -6.82 -5.05 21.00
C ASP A 29 -6.82 -3.52 20.85
N GLY A 30 -6.90 -3.02 19.62
CA GLY A 30 -6.90 -1.60 19.33
C GLY A 30 -5.52 -0.98 19.18
N HIS A 31 -4.44 -1.76 19.28
CA HIS A 31 -3.09 -1.24 19.08
C HIS A 31 -2.80 -1.10 17.58
N VAL A 32 -2.28 0.06 17.21
CA VAL A 32 -1.89 0.36 15.83
C VAL A 32 -0.44 -0.04 15.62
N ASP A 33 -0.17 -0.73 14.51
CA ASP A 33 1.19 -1.00 14.06
C ASP A 33 1.47 -0.16 12.81
N LEU A 34 2.63 0.48 12.78
CA LEU A 34 3.04 1.37 11.70
C LEU A 34 4.51 1.07 11.37
N GLY A 35 4.80 0.89 10.10
CA GLY A 35 6.18 0.68 9.67
C GLY A 35 6.36 0.91 8.17
N PRO A 36 7.62 1.10 7.74
CA PRO A 36 7.91 1.28 6.33
C PRO A 36 7.95 -0.06 5.59
N LYS A 37 7.58 -0.01 4.32
CA LYS A 37 7.70 -1.16 3.42
C LYS A 37 8.45 -0.72 2.16
N MET A 38 9.75 -1.04 2.12
CA MET A 38 10.63 -0.68 1.01
C MET A 38 10.27 -1.43 -0.28
N SER A 39 9.50 -2.50 -0.16
CA SER A 39 9.09 -3.34 -1.28
C SER A 39 7.77 -2.93 -1.92
N THR A 40 7.19 -1.81 -1.52
CA THR A 40 5.91 -1.34 -2.06
C THR A 40 6.00 -1.11 -3.56
N PHE A 41 5.01 -1.59 -4.29
CA PHE A 41 4.98 -1.49 -5.74
C PHE A 41 3.54 -1.30 -6.24
N VAL A 42 3.42 -0.67 -7.40
CA VAL A 42 2.12 -0.49 -8.07
C VAL A 42 1.85 -1.71 -8.94
N ILE A 43 0.67 -2.28 -8.83
CA ILE A 43 0.23 -3.40 -9.66
C ILE A 43 -0.49 -2.88 -10.90
N ASP A 44 -1.46 -2.02 -10.70
CA ASP A 44 -2.25 -1.39 -11.76
C ASP A 44 -2.86 -0.09 -11.24
N ASP A 45 -3.84 0.47 -11.95
CA ASP A 45 -4.44 1.76 -11.59
C ASP A 45 -5.14 1.76 -10.24
N THR A 46 -5.48 0.58 -9.71
CA THR A 46 -6.31 0.46 -8.52
C THR A 46 -5.71 -0.39 -7.41
N HIS A 47 -4.50 -0.92 -7.60
CA HIS A 47 -3.90 -1.86 -6.65
C HIS A 47 -2.44 -1.53 -6.35
N ILE A 48 -2.12 -1.56 -5.06
CA ILE A 48 -0.75 -1.39 -4.54
C ILE A 48 -0.42 -2.61 -3.69
N GLY A 49 0.76 -3.17 -3.85
CA GLY A 49 1.21 -4.31 -3.07
C GLY A 49 2.55 -4.09 -2.40
N TYR A 50 2.91 -5.01 -1.51
CA TYR A 50 4.26 -5.06 -0.95
C TYR A 50 4.62 -6.50 -0.59
N HIS A 51 5.90 -6.74 -0.30
CA HIS A 51 6.37 -8.07 0.08
C HIS A 51 6.31 -8.23 1.61
N GLU A 52 5.52 -9.18 2.09
CA GLU A 52 5.55 -9.55 3.50
C GLU A 52 6.65 -10.59 3.72
N ARG A 53 7.66 -10.24 4.52
CA ARG A 53 8.84 -11.07 4.71
C ARG A 53 9.03 -11.56 6.15
N THR A 54 8.47 -10.84 7.11
CA THR A 54 8.79 -11.07 8.53
C THR A 54 7.68 -11.76 9.32
N ALA A 55 6.47 -11.79 8.76
CA ALA A 55 5.30 -12.38 9.43
C ALA A 55 5.06 -11.83 10.85
N GLY A 56 5.31 -10.53 11.02
CA GLY A 56 5.16 -9.88 12.32
C GLY A 56 3.72 -9.50 12.66
N GLN A 57 3.56 -8.58 13.61
CA GLN A 57 2.24 -8.19 14.10
C GLN A 57 1.37 -7.58 13.01
N MET A 58 1.95 -6.81 12.09
CA MET A 58 1.21 -6.25 10.96
C MET A 58 0.52 -7.33 10.13
N TYR A 59 1.24 -8.40 9.83
CA TYR A 59 0.69 -9.53 9.08
C TYR A 59 -0.42 -10.23 9.86
N ARG A 60 -0.21 -10.45 11.16
CA ARG A 60 -1.24 -11.07 12.01
C ARG A 60 -2.50 -10.20 12.07
N ASN A 61 -2.34 -8.88 12.11
CA ASN A 61 -3.48 -7.97 12.09
C ASN A 61 -4.27 -8.09 10.78
N LEU A 62 -3.58 -8.22 9.65
CA LEU A 62 -4.25 -8.45 8.36
C LEU A 62 -5.02 -9.77 8.34
N LEU A 63 -4.44 -10.83 8.89
CA LEU A 63 -5.13 -12.12 9.02
C LEU A 63 -6.39 -11.99 9.88
N ASP A 64 -6.38 -11.11 10.86
CA ASP A 64 -7.51 -10.87 11.76
C ASP A 64 -8.54 -9.89 11.19
N GLY A 65 -8.34 -9.44 9.96
CA GLY A 65 -9.32 -8.60 9.28
C GLY A 65 -9.07 -7.09 9.36
N SER A 66 -7.87 -6.67 9.81
CA SER A 66 -7.53 -5.25 9.83
C SER A 66 -7.60 -4.63 8.43
N GLU A 67 -8.02 -3.38 8.36
CA GLU A 67 -7.78 -2.60 7.14
C GLU A 67 -6.27 -2.37 6.98
N LEU A 68 -5.86 -2.02 5.78
CA LEU A 68 -4.51 -1.63 5.45
C LEU A 68 -4.53 -0.20 4.93
N VAL A 69 -3.73 0.65 5.54
CA VAL A 69 -3.58 2.04 5.09
C VAL A 69 -2.15 2.24 4.65
N ILE A 70 -1.96 2.83 3.49
CA ILE A 70 -0.64 3.11 2.93
C ILE A 70 -0.49 4.61 2.77
N ALA A 71 0.60 5.17 3.28
CA ALA A 71 0.93 6.58 3.10
C ALA A 71 2.31 6.70 2.46
N VAL A 72 2.44 7.64 1.54
CA VAL A 72 3.70 7.92 0.85
C VAL A 72 3.91 9.43 0.88
N ALA A 73 5.10 9.85 1.26
CA ALA A 73 5.40 11.28 1.34
C ALA A 73 6.83 11.58 0.91
N ASN A 74 7.05 12.79 0.44
CA ASN A 74 8.37 13.29 0.10
C ASN A 74 8.57 14.65 0.77
N LEU A 75 9.55 14.73 1.65
CA LEU A 75 9.80 15.93 2.44
C LEU A 75 10.25 17.11 1.57
N GLU A 76 11.14 16.86 0.63
CA GLU A 76 11.67 17.91 -0.22
C GLU A 76 10.59 18.51 -1.12
N GLN A 77 9.76 17.66 -1.72
CA GLN A 77 8.66 18.11 -2.57
C GLN A 77 7.46 18.62 -1.76
N LYS A 78 7.42 18.33 -0.46
CA LYS A 78 6.30 18.67 0.43
C LYS A 78 4.98 18.14 -0.10
N ARG A 79 4.97 16.87 -0.48
CA ARG A 79 3.81 16.19 -1.05
C ARG A 79 3.61 14.84 -0.37
N GLY A 80 2.37 14.38 -0.39
CA GLY A 80 2.04 13.06 0.11
C GLY A 80 0.63 12.64 -0.27
N TYR A 81 0.41 11.33 -0.16
CA TYR A 81 -0.88 10.71 -0.37
C TYR A 81 -1.11 9.62 0.66
N ARG A 82 -2.38 9.38 0.97
CA ARG A 82 -2.78 8.24 1.78
C ARG A 82 -3.84 7.44 1.00
N PHE A 83 -3.64 6.14 0.97
CA PHE A 83 -4.49 5.22 0.23
C PHE A 83 -5.19 4.29 1.20
N ARG A 84 -6.51 4.16 1.07
CA ARG A 84 -7.33 3.25 1.87
C ARG A 84 -8.09 2.31 0.95
N GLY A 85 -8.46 1.14 1.46
CA GLY A 85 -9.22 0.18 0.69
C GLY A 85 -9.26 -1.18 1.33
N ASN A 86 -9.58 -2.16 0.52
CA ASN A 86 -9.69 -3.55 0.94
C ASN A 86 -8.37 -4.27 0.68
N VAL A 87 -8.00 -5.18 1.57
CA VAL A 87 -6.74 -5.93 1.44
C VAL A 87 -7.03 -7.39 1.12
N THR A 88 -6.23 -7.94 0.22
CA THR A 88 -6.17 -9.38 -0.05
C THR A 88 -4.73 -9.86 0.09
N LEU A 89 -4.58 -11.15 0.43
CA LEU A 89 -3.26 -11.76 0.62
C LEU A 89 -3.05 -12.79 -0.49
N HIS A 90 -1.92 -12.69 -1.18
CA HIS A 90 -1.61 -13.54 -2.33
C HIS A 90 -0.37 -14.38 -2.05
N SER A 91 -0.54 -15.70 -1.99
CA SER A 91 0.54 -16.63 -1.59
C SER A 91 0.81 -17.74 -2.60
N ASP A 92 -0.09 -17.99 -3.54
CA ASP A 92 0.03 -19.12 -4.48
C ASP A 92 -0.64 -18.85 -5.83
N ASP A 93 -0.63 -17.62 -6.27
CA ASP A 93 -1.24 -17.20 -7.54
C ASP A 93 -0.23 -16.45 -8.43
N ALA A 94 -0.70 -15.94 -9.56
CA ALA A 94 0.16 -15.26 -10.52
C ALA A 94 0.83 -14.01 -9.92
N ILE A 95 0.14 -13.28 -9.06
CA ILE A 95 0.71 -12.10 -8.39
C ILE A 95 1.89 -12.50 -7.52
N TYR A 96 1.72 -13.55 -6.72
CA TYR A 96 2.78 -14.06 -5.86
C TYR A 96 3.98 -14.55 -6.69
N ASP A 97 3.72 -15.36 -7.71
CA ASP A 97 4.79 -15.92 -8.55
C ASP A 97 5.62 -14.84 -9.22
N GLU A 98 4.96 -13.80 -9.73
CA GLU A 98 5.63 -12.66 -10.34
C GLU A 98 6.53 -11.94 -9.33
N GLN A 99 6.05 -11.74 -8.11
CA GLN A 99 6.82 -11.04 -7.10
C GLN A 99 7.96 -11.87 -6.50
N VAL A 100 7.83 -13.20 -6.49
CA VAL A 100 8.96 -14.08 -6.16
C VAL A 100 10.08 -13.91 -7.20
N ALA A 101 9.73 -13.83 -8.47
CA ALA A 101 10.72 -13.59 -9.53
C ALA A 101 11.39 -12.23 -9.38
N VAL A 102 10.63 -11.19 -9.00
CA VAL A 102 11.19 -9.86 -8.71
C VAL A 102 12.18 -9.93 -7.56
N ALA A 103 11.82 -10.61 -6.47
CA ALA A 103 12.71 -10.77 -5.32
C ALA A 103 14.02 -11.48 -5.71
N GLU A 104 13.92 -12.54 -6.50
CA GLU A 104 15.11 -13.25 -6.99
C GLU A 104 16.00 -12.34 -7.83
N HIS A 105 15.42 -11.60 -8.76
CA HIS A 105 16.16 -10.67 -9.62
C HIS A 105 16.88 -9.60 -8.79
N ASN A 106 16.24 -9.11 -7.74
CA ASN A 106 16.79 -8.04 -6.89
C ASN A 106 17.70 -8.57 -5.78
N GLY A 107 17.82 -9.89 -5.62
CA GLY A 107 18.61 -10.49 -4.55
C GLY A 107 18.02 -10.25 -3.16
N THR A 108 16.71 -10.03 -3.06
CA THR A 108 16.03 -9.83 -1.78
C THR A 108 15.37 -11.12 -1.30
N LYS A 109 15.00 -11.15 -0.03
CA LYS A 109 14.37 -12.32 0.57
C LYS A 109 13.05 -12.64 -0.13
N LYS A 110 12.81 -13.94 -0.38
CA LYS A 110 11.56 -14.42 -0.92
C LYS A 110 10.39 -13.98 -0.02
N PRO A 111 9.36 -13.34 -0.58
CA PRO A 111 8.19 -12.97 0.23
C PRO A 111 7.41 -14.20 0.65
N MET A 112 6.81 -14.13 1.84
CA MET A 112 5.91 -15.16 2.34
C MET A 112 4.52 -15.01 1.70
N THR A 113 4.08 -13.78 1.53
CA THR A 113 2.82 -13.43 0.89
C THR A 113 2.94 -12.00 0.34
N ILE A 114 2.03 -11.65 -0.55
CA ILE A 114 1.93 -10.31 -1.10
C ILE A 114 0.61 -9.69 -0.67
N PRO A 115 0.61 -8.85 0.38
CA PRO A 115 -0.59 -8.07 0.69
C PRO A 115 -0.85 -7.06 -0.42
N VAL A 116 -2.09 -7.01 -0.88
CA VAL A 116 -2.50 -6.11 -1.96
C VAL A 116 -3.65 -5.26 -1.46
N LEU A 117 -3.49 -3.94 -1.58
CA LEU A 117 -4.55 -2.97 -1.29
C LEU A 117 -5.30 -2.68 -2.57
N GLU A 118 -6.60 -2.97 -2.58
CA GLU A 118 -7.51 -2.48 -3.62
C GLU A 118 -8.02 -1.11 -3.17
N ILE A 119 -7.63 -0.08 -3.90
CA ILE A 119 -7.84 1.30 -3.46
C ILE A 119 -9.31 1.71 -3.63
N THR A 120 -9.91 2.19 -2.55
CA THR A 120 -11.26 2.75 -2.58
C THR A 120 -11.27 4.24 -2.25
N GLU A 121 -10.20 4.76 -1.67
CA GLU A 121 -10.11 6.16 -1.31
C GLU A 121 -8.66 6.66 -1.41
N ILE A 122 -8.49 7.83 -2.00
CA ILE A 122 -7.20 8.52 -2.08
C ILE A 122 -7.34 9.87 -1.40
N GLN A 123 -6.48 10.13 -0.43
CA GLN A 123 -6.46 11.38 0.34
C GLN A 123 -5.18 12.14 0.06
N ASP A 124 -5.29 13.45 -0.07
CA ASP A 124 -4.16 14.34 -0.26
C ASP A 124 -3.53 14.66 1.09
N LEU A 125 -2.23 14.43 1.23
CA LEU A 125 -1.47 14.77 2.44
C LEU A 125 -0.53 15.95 2.21
N THR A 126 -0.63 16.61 1.07
CA THR A 126 0.17 17.80 0.79
C THR A 126 -0.18 18.90 1.79
N PRO A 127 0.82 19.51 2.46
CA PRO A 127 0.55 20.57 3.42
C PRO A 127 -0.25 21.72 2.82
N GLY A 128 -1.23 22.20 3.57
CA GLY A 128 -2.06 23.33 3.15
C GLY A 128 -3.55 23.01 3.23
N ALA A 129 -4.32 23.71 2.42
CA ALA A 129 -5.79 23.67 2.51
C ALA A 129 -6.40 22.29 2.17
N THR A 130 -5.68 21.47 1.40
CA THR A 130 -6.17 20.15 0.97
C THR A 130 -5.68 19.01 1.84
N ALA A 131 -4.84 19.30 2.84
CA ALA A 131 -4.24 18.26 3.70
C ALA A 131 -5.32 17.40 4.36
N GLY A 132 -5.22 16.09 4.19
CA GLY A 132 -6.16 15.12 4.77
C GLY A 132 -7.47 15.01 4.03
N LYS A 133 -7.70 15.78 2.98
CA LYS A 133 -8.95 15.72 2.23
C LYS A 133 -8.93 14.60 1.20
N THR A 134 -10.08 13.99 1.00
CA THR A 134 -10.26 12.95 -0.01
C THR A 134 -10.28 13.58 -1.40
N ILE A 135 -9.39 13.09 -2.27
CA ILE A 135 -9.36 13.46 -3.68
C ILE A 135 -10.37 12.61 -4.44
N VAL A 136 -10.29 11.29 -4.23
CA VAL A 136 -11.14 10.32 -4.92
C VAL A 136 -11.60 9.28 -3.92
N LYS A 137 -12.86 8.91 -4.03
CA LYS A 137 -13.45 7.85 -3.21
C LYS A 137 -14.40 7.01 -4.05
N ASP A 138 -14.19 5.70 -3.98
CA ASP A 138 -15.06 4.74 -4.65
C ASP A 138 -16.26 4.33 -3.79
#